data_879ee674b273a1ac407260f520fb6543
#
_entry.id   879ee674b273a1ac407260f520fb6543
#
_cell.length_a   1.000
_cell.length_b   1.000
_cell.length_c   1.000
_cell.angle_alpha   90.00
_cell.angle_beta   90.00
_cell.angle_gamma   90.00
#
_symmetry.space_group_name_H-M   'P 1'
#
loop_
_entity.id
_entity.type
_entity.pdbx_description
1 polymer ?
#
loop_
_entity_poly.entity_id
_entity_poly.type
_entity_poly.pdbx_seq_one_letter_code
_entity_poly.pdbx_strand_id
1 'polypeptide(L)'
;AEDLLTSMAKLFGRMKSGLGLSVVIVGALLAASTGIVGATVIAMGLISLPAMLKRGYPQEISTGLICATGTLGQIIPPSIALVILGDVLSSAYQQSQLSLGNFAAKTISVGDLFIAAIVPGLMLVVAYAIYFVLFVKVSSEGQSQDQDDLEVPRLIRSLLPPFALIFIVLGSIISGIASPTEAAGIGALGAMLIAWSSGKLSGGVLKEATRQTAFITTMVFLILIGASIFSLVFRGLGGEEIINEIFNAIPGGLFGAMLLVMVMVFLLGFILDFIEISFVVVPIVGPVLMAMGADPLWLGIMLA
;
A
#
# COMPACT_ATOMS: atom_id res chain seq x y z
N ALA A 1 2.61 15.19 10.34
CA ALA A 1 2.82 13.80 10.82
C ALA A 1 3.17 13.78 12.30
N GLU A 2 4.17 14.57 12.72
CA GLU A 2 4.63 14.65 14.11
C GLU A 2 3.51 15.14 15.06
N ASP A 3 2.80 16.21 14.68
CA ASP A 3 1.65 16.73 15.43
C ASP A 3 0.52 15.69 15.54
N LEU A 4 0.32 14.88 14.49
CA LEU A 4 -0.66 13.79 14.47
C LEU A 4 -0.30 12.69 15.46
N LEU A 5 0.95 12.22 15.43
CA LEU A 5 1.41 11.18 16.32
C LEU A 5 1.32 11.62 17.79
N THR A 6 1.78 12.85 18.07
CA THR A 6 1.75 13.44 19.42
C THR A 6 0.31 13.56 19.94
N SER A 7 -0.60 14.06 19.10
CA SER A 7 -2.01 14.22 19.47
C SER A 7 -2.73 12.89 19.65
N MET A 8 -2.46 11.89 18.79
CA MET A 8 -3.00 10.54 18.93
C MET A 8 -2.40 9.82 20.16
N ALA A 9 -1.10 10.01 20.42
CA ALA A 9 -0.46 9.47 21.62
C ALA A 9 -1.06 10.03 22.93
N LYS A 10 -1.49 11.30 22.92
CA LYS A 10 -2.23 11.90 24.03
C LYS A 10 -3.65 11.32 24.18
N LEU A 11 -4.34 11.06 23.04
CA LEU A 11 -5.68 10.46 23.05
C LEU A 11 -5.69 9.08 23.71
N PHE A 12 -4.69 8.25 23.38
CA PHE A 12 -4.53 6.91 23.95
C PHE A 12 -3.62 6.87 25.18
N GLY A 13 -3.23 8.03 25.72
CA GLY A 13 -2.24 8.16 26.79
C GLY A 13 -2.58 7.44 28.11
N ARG A 14 -3.86 7.14 28.33
CA ARG A 14 -4.33 6.34 29.49
C ARG A 14 -4.06 4.84 29.36
N MET A 15 -3.76 4.35 28.16
CA MET A 15 -3.48 2.93 27.91
C MET A 15 -1.96 2.69 27.91
N LYS A 16 -1.51 1.60 28.54
CA LYS A 16 -0.08 1.21 28.53
C LYS A 16 0.48 1.03 27.11
N SER A 17 -0.35 0.58 26.17
CA SER A 17 -0.05 0.41 24.74
C SER A 17 -0.45 1.62 23.88
N GLY A 18 -0.84 2.75 24.48
CA GLY A 18 -1.46 3.88 23.78
C GLY A 18 -0.60 4.49 22.68
N LEU A 19 0.71 4.67 22.91
CA LEU A 19 1.60 5.19 21.87
C LEU A 19 1.73 4.22 20.70
N GLY A 20 1.86 2.91 20.95
CA GLY A 20 1.95 1.93 19.87
C GLY A 20 0.66 1.84 19.06
N LEU A 21 -0.50 1.91 19.69
CA LEU A 21 -1.78 2.00 19.00
C LEU A 21 -1.88 3.27 18.14
N SER A 22 -1.36 4.40 18.65
CA SER A 22 -1.25 5.65 17.88
C SER A 22 -0.35 5.46 16.66
N VAL A 23 0.76 4.74 16.79
CA VAL A 23 1.67 4.42 15.67
C VAL A 23 0.95 3.57 14.62
N VAL A 24 0.14 2.57 15.01
CA VAL A 24 -0.66 1.77 14.08
C VAL A 24 -1.62 2.65 13.29
N ILE A 25 -2.39 3.49 13.98
CA ILE A 25 -3.42 4.33 13.34
C ILE A 25 -2.77 5.42 12.47
N VAL A 26 -1.80 6.15 13.01
CA VAL A 26 -1.11 7.21 12.27
C VAL A 26 -0.30 6.62 11.11
N GLY A 27 0.33 5.45 11.32
CA GLY A 27 1.03 4.72 10.27
C GLY A 27 0.11 4.32 9.12
N ALA A 28 -1.07 3.74 9.44
CA ALA A 28 -2.07 3.40 8.43
C ALA A 28 -2.56 4.63 7.65
N LEU A 29 -2.78 5.76 8.32
CA LEU A 29 -3.22 7.01 7.70
C LEU A 29 -2.14 7.63 6.80
N LEU A 30 -0.90 7.66 7.28
CA LEU A 30 0.22 8.12 6.47
C LEU A 30 0.47 7.19 5.30
N ALA A 31 0.41 5.88 5.52
CA ALA A 31 0.53 4.87 4.48
C ALA A 31 -0.52 5.08 3.37
N ALA A 32 -1.80 5.24 3.74
CA ALA A 32 -2.88 5.53 2.79
C ALA A 32 -2.67 6.86 2.03
N SER A 33 -2.03 7.85 2.66
CA SER A 33 -1.81 9.17 2.01
C SER A 33 -0.57 9.21 1.11
N THR A 34 0.45 8.38 1.37
CA THR A 34 1.72 8.38 0.64
C THR A 34 1.74 7.34 -0.48
N GLY A 35 1.13 6.18 -0.27
CA GLY A 35 1.14 5.05 -1.21
C GLY A 35 2.54 4.46 -1.48
N ILE A 36 3.58 4.91 -0.77
CA ILE A 36 4.98 4.47 -0.94
C ILE A 36 5.52 3.96 0.40
N VAL A 37 5.82 2.66 0.47
CA VAL A 37 6.28 1.99 1.69
C VAL A 37 7.55 2.62 2.26
N GLY A 38 8.59 2.74 1.45
CA GLY A 38 9.90 3.24 1.91
C GLY A 38 9.82 4.64 2.53
N ALA A 39 9.08 5.56 1.89
CA ALA A 39 8.89 6.91 2.41
C ALA A 39 8.11 6.91 3.73
N THR A 40 7.08 6.08 3.85
CA THR A 40 6.27 5.96 5.06
C THR A 40 7.07 5.37 6.21
N VAL A 41 7.80 4.28 5.97
CA VAL A 41 8.64 3.63 6.99
C VAL A 41 9.72 4.58 7.50
N ILE A 42 10.40 5.31 6.60
CA ILE A 42 11.42 6.30 6.99
C ILE A 42 10.78 7.43 7.82
N ALA A 43 9.68 8.01 7.33
CA ALA A 43 9.01 9.11 8.03
C ALA A 43 8.51 8.67 9.43
N MET A 44 7.87 7.51 9.51
CA MET A 44 7.42 6.93 10.78
C MET A 44 8.59 6.56 11.68
N GLY A 45 9.68 6.02 11.12
CA GLY A 45 10.91 5.70 11.85
C GLY A 45 11.51 6.91 12.52
N LEU A 46 11.67 8.00 11.80
CA LEU A 46 12.25 9.24 12.33
C LEU A 46 11.39 9.87 13.43
N ILE A 47 10.07 9.77 13.33
CA ILE A 47 9.14 10.42 14.27
C ILE A 47 8.80 9.49 15.44
N SER A 48 8.43 8.24 15.15
CA SER A 48 7.83 7.34 16.15
C SER A 48 8.87 6.54 16.93
N LEU A 49 9.97 6.11 16.30
CA LEU A 49 10.96 5.25 16.97
C LEU A 49 11.58 5.92 18.20
N PRO A 50 12.08 7.17 18.14
CA PRO A 50 12.62 7.82 19.33
C PRO A 50 11.59 7.97 20.46
N ALA A 51 10.34 8.25 20.10
CA ALA A 51 9.24 8.41 21.08
C ALA A 51 8.90 7.07 21.75
N MET A 52 8.88 5.96 20.98
CA MET A 52 8.62 4.63 21.52
C MET A 52 9.76 4.17 22.45
N LEU A 53 11.01 4.32 22.03
CA LEU A 53 12.17 3.94 22.84
C LEU A 53 12.23 4.73 24.16
N LYS A 54 11.96 6.04 24.15
CA LYS A 54 11.88 6.85 25.36
C LYS A 54 10.79 6.40 26.34
N ARG A 55 9.73 5.78 25.86
CA ARG A 55 8.63 5.23 26.68
C ARG A 55 8.85 3.76 27.06
N GLY A 56 10.03 3.21 26.86
CA GLY A 56 10.41 1.86 27.30
C GLY A 56 9.86 0.73 26.43
N TYR A 57 9.46 1.01 25.18
CA TYR A 57 9.12 -0.06 24.24
C TYR A 57 10.39 -0.78 23.77
N PRO A 58 10.36 -2.13 23.65
CA PRO A 58 11.48 -2.87 23.07
C PRO A 58 11.78 -2.39 21.65
N GLN A 59 13.06 -2.35 21.29
CA GLN A 59 13.51 -1.84 19.99
C GLN A 59 12.95 -2.69 18.85
N GLU A 60 12.98 -4.01 19.00
CA GLU A 60 12.50 -4.98 18.00
C GLU A 60 11.00 -4.79 17.71
N ILE A 61 10.21 -4.58 18.76
CA ILE A 61 8.77 -4.33 18.65
C ILE A 61 8.51 -2.99 17.97
N SER A 62 9.26 -1.96 18.37
CA SER A 62 9.10 -0.60 17.83
C SER A 62 9.43 -0.56 16.34
N THR A 63 10.56 -1.13 15.93
CA THR A 63 10.97 -1.20 14.53
C THR A 63 10.04 -2.09 13.71
N GLY A 64 9.67 -3.27 14.22
CA GLY A 64 8.73 -4.17 13.57
C GLY A 64 7.36 -3.54 13.34
N LEU A 65 6.82 -2.82 14.34
CA LEU A 65 5.54 -2.13 14.22
C LEU A 65 5.59 -1.02 13.15
N ILE A 66 6.66 -0.23 13.13
CA ILE A 66 6.83 0.85 12.14
C ILE A 66 6.93 0.27 10.72
N CYS A 67 7.71 -0.79 10.53
CA CYS A 67 7.79 -1.46 9.24
C CYS A 67 6.44 -2.05 8.83
N ALA A 68 5.76 -2.78 9.72
CA ALA A 68 4.47 -3.38 9.43
C ALA A 68 3.39 -2.35 9.09
N THR A 69 3.33 -1.23 9.81
CA THR A 69 2.34 -0.18 9.53
C THR A 69 2.68 0.61 8.27
N GLY A 70 3.96 0.77 7.94
CA GLY A 70 4.40 1.42 6.72
C GLY A 70 4.02 0.66 5.45
N THR A 71 3.97 -0.68 5.49
CA THR A 71 3.57 -1.52 4.36
C THR A 71 2.07 -1.44 4.05
N LEU A 72 1.24 -1.00 4.98
CA LEU A 72 -0.21 -0.84 4.76
C LEU A 72 -0.55 0.10 3.61
N GLY A 73 0.36 0.99 3.21
CA GLY A 73 0.17 1.91 2.08
C GLY A 73 0.04 1.22 0.72
N GLN A 74 0.41 -0.04 0.63
CA GLN A 74 0.23 -0.82 -0.60
C GLN A 74 -1.19 -1.33 -0.75
N ILE A 75 -1.84 -1.71 0.35
CA ILE A 75 -3.18 -2.31 0.30
C ILE A 75 -4.30 -1.33 0.66
N ILE A 76 -4.03 -0.27 1.47
CA ILE A 76 -5.07 0.70 1.84
C ILE A 76 -5.24 1.73 0.72
N PRO A 77 -6.45 1.83 0.08
CA PRO A 77 -6.68 2.84 -0.96
C PRO A 77 -6.65 4.30 -0.43
N PRO A 78 -6.25 5.26 -1.27
CA PRO A 78 -5.72 5.15 -2.62
C PRO A 78 -4.24 4.71 -2.64
N SER A 79 -3.95 3.62 -3.35
CA SER A 79 -2.62 2.99 -3.36
C SER A 79 -2.03 2.98 -4.77
N ILE A 80 -0.77 3.39 -4.92
CA ILE A 80 -0.03 3.30 -6.18
C ILE A 80 0.12 1.85 -6.60
N ALA A 81 0.35 0.96 -5.63
CA ALA A 81 0.50 -0.47 -5.87
C ALA A 81 -0.75 -1.08 -6.50
N LEU A 82 -1.94 -0.77 -5.97
CA LEU A 82 -3.20 -1.26 -6.53
C LEU A 82 -3.50 -0.67 -7.91
N VAL A 83 -3.08 0.57 -8.20
CA VAL A 83 -3.22 1.17 -9.54
C VAL A 83 -2.37 0.40 -10.55
N ILE A 84 -1.08 0.20 -10.25
CA ILE A 84 -0.14 -0.55 -11.10
C ILE A 84 -0.63 -1.98 -11.29
N LEU A 85 -1.00 -2.64 -10.20
CA LEU A 85 -1.47 -4.02 -10.22
C LEU A 85 -2.76 -4.16 -11.04
N GLY A 86 -3.68 -3.20 -10.94
CA GLY A 86 -4.91 -3.17 -11.73
C GLY A 86 -4.67 -3.09 -13.22
N ASP A 87 -3.71 -2.30 -13.65
CA ASP A 87 -3.32 -2.15 -15.05
C ASP A 87 -2.64 -3.43 -15.59
N VAL A 88 -1.70 -3.99 -14.82
CA VAL A 88 -1.02 -5.23 -15.17
C VAL A 88 -1.99 -6.41 -15.21
N LEU A 89 -2.88 -6.54 -14.21
CA LEU A 89 -3.89 -7.60 -14.16
C LEU A 89 -4.92 -7.47 -15.28
N SER A 90 -5.30 -6.24 -15.65
CA SER A 90 -6.20 -6.01 -16.78
C SER A 90 -5.59 -6.53 -18.08
N SER A 91 -4.30 -6.28 -18.30
CA SER A 91 -3.55 -6.80 -19.45
C SER A 91 -3.43 -8.34 -19.41
N ALA A 92 -3.09 -8.89 -18.24
CA ALA A 92 -2.99 -10.34 -18.03
C ALA A 92 -4.34 -11.05 -18.22
N TYR A 93 -5.44 -10.43 -17.78
CA TYR A 93 -6.79 -10.96 -17.95
C TYR A 93 -7.21 -10.98 -19.42
N GLN A 94 -6.97 -9.90 -20.16
CA GLN A 94 -7.23 -9.86 -21.60
C GLN A 94 -6.47 -10.97 -22.34
N GLN A 95 -5.20 -11.16 -21.99
CA GLN A 95 -4.39 -12.22 -22.57
C GLN A 95 -4.93 -13.63 -22.25
N SER A 96 -5.30 -13.89 -20.98
CA SER A 96 -5.94 -15.14 -20.59
C SER A 96 -7.24 -15.40 -21.37
N GLN A 97 -8.08 -14.37 -21.55
CA GLN A 97 -9.33 -14.50 -22.28
C GLN A 97 -9.10 -14.77 -23.78
N LEU A 98 -8.08 -14.12 -24.37
CA LEU A 98 -7.69 -14.39 -25.75
C LEU A 98 -7.22 -15.84 -25.95
N SER A 99 -6.44 -16.40 -25.03
CA SER A 99 -6.00 -17.81 -25.08
C SER A 99 -7.16 -18.79 -24.94
N LEU A 100 -8.26 -18.41 -24.25
CA LEU A 100 -9.50 -19.15 -24.14
C LEU A 100 -10.48 -18.92 -25.30
N GLY A 101 -10.11 -18.11 -26.30
CA GLY A 101 -10.95 -17.79 -27.46
C GLY A 101 -11.99 -16.70 -27.23
N ASN A 102 -11.93 -16.00 -26.12
CA ASN A 102 -12.82 -14.89 -25.77
C ASN A 102 -12.26 -13.56 -26.22
N PHE A 103 -12.79 -12.98 -27.30
CA PHE A 103 -12.31 -11.71 -27.85
C PHE A 103 -12.96 -10.45 -27.26
N ALA A 104 -13.99 -10.61 -26.42
CA ALA A 104 -14.74 -9.51 -25.78
C ALA A 104 -14.50 -9.48 -24.25
N ALA A 105 -13.24 -9.57 -23.83
CA ALA A 105 -12.89 -9.51 -22.41
C ALA A 105 -13.18 -8.13 -21.84
N LYS A 106 -13.81 -8.09 -20.65
CA LYS A 106 -13.97 -6.85 -19.89
C LYS A 106 -12.63 -6.45 -19.26
N THR A 107 -12.36 -5.16 -19.18
CA THR A 107 -11.21 -4.64 -18.43
C THR A 107 -11.48 -4.69 -16.93
N ILE A 108 -10.43 -4.94 -16.13
CA ILE A 108 -10.52 -4.85 -14.68
C ILE A 108 -10.45 -3.37 -14.31
N SER A 109 -11.38 -2.91 -13.49
CA SER A 109 -11.35 -1.54 -12.98
C SER A 109 -10.44 -1.42 -11.76
N VAL A 110 -9.58 -0.41 -11.75
CA VAL A 110 -8.78 -0.05 -10.55
C VAL A 110 -9.71 0.34 -9.39
N GLY A 111 -10.87 0.92 -9.68
CA GLY A 111 -11.88 1.23 -8.68
C GLY A 111 -12.41 -0.03 -7.97
N ASP A 112 -12.64 -1.12 -8.70
CA ASP A 112 -13.08 -2.39 -8.13
C ASP A 112 -12.00 -2.98 -7.21
N LEU A 113 -10.71 -2.89 -7.61
CA LEU A 113 -9.59 -3.29 -6.75
C LEU A 113 -9.52 -2.44 -5.48
N PHE A 114 -9.75 -1.12 -5.56
CA PHE A 114 -9.79 -0.28 -4.39
C PHE A 114 -10.90 -0.69 -3.42
N ILE A 115 -12.11 -0.94 -3.93
CA ILE A 115 -13.24 -1.41 -3.10
C ILE A 115 -12.89 -2.76 -2.45
N ALA A 116 -12.35 -3.70 -3.22
CA ALA A 116 -11.97 -5.02 -2.75
C ALA A 116 -10.87 -4.98 -1.68
N ALA A 117 -9.94 -4.02 -1.77
CA ALA A 117 -8.81 -3.86 -0.85
C ALA A 117 -9.19 -3.23 0.51
N ILE A 118 -10.32 -2.51 0.61
CA ILE A 118 -10.71 -1.82 1.85
C ILE A 118 -10.83 -2.80 3.02
N VAL A 119 -11.54 -3.90 2.82
CA VAL A 119 -11.80 -4.87 3.89
C VAL A 119 -10.52 -5.56 4.35
N PRO A 120 -9.70 -6.17 3.47
CA PRO A 120 -8.42 -6.76 3.87
C PRO A 120 -7.47 -5.75 4.51
N GLY A 121 -7.37 -4.53 3.97
CA GLY A 121 -6.54 -3.47 4.54
C GLY A 121 -6.94 -3.09 5.96
N LEU A 122 -8.24 -2.90 6.21
CA LEU A 122 -8.75 -2.63 7.56
C LEU A 122 -8.57 -3.82 8.50
N MET A 123 -8.72 -5.05 8.00
CA MET A 123 -8.45 -6.25 8.81
C MET A 123 -7.01 -6.30 9.28
N LEU A 124 -6.04 -5.94 8.44
CA LEU A 124 -4.63 -5.88 8.83
C LEU A 124 -4.38 -4.80 9.88
N VAL A 125 -4.96 -3.60 9.73
CA VAL A 125 -4.86 -2.54 10.76
C VAL A 125 -5.38 -3.04 12.11
N VAL A 126 -6.55 -3.67 12.12
CA VAL A 126 -7.16 -4.24 13.32
C VAL A 126 -6.30 -5.37 13.89
N ALA A 127 -5.77 -6.25 13.04
CA ALA A 127 -4.90 -7.35 13.46
C ALA A 127 -3.62 -6.81 14.12
N TYR A 128 -2.98 -5.79 13.55
CA TYR A 128 -1.80 -5.15 14.15
C TYR A 128 -2.14 -4.47 15.48
N ALA A 129 -3.28 -3.79 15.56
CA ALA A 129 -3.74 -3.16 16.79
C ALA A 129 -4.00 -4.21 17.89
N ILE A 130 -4.70 -5.30 17.56
CA ILE A 130 -4.98 -6.42 18.48
C ILE A 130 -3.68 -7.07 18.94
N TYR A 131 -2.79 -7.42 17.97
CA TYR A 131 -1.49 -8.00 18.30
C TYR A 131 -0.72 -7.12 19.29
N PHE A 132 -0.65 -5.82 19.00
CA PHE A 132 0.08 -4.87 19.83
C PHE A 132 -0.51 -4.76 21.23
N VAL A 133 -1.82 -4.66 21.38
CA VAL A 133 -2.52 -4.54 22.68
C VAL A 133 -2.39 -5.82 23.50
N LEU A 134 -2.49 -7.00 22.87
CA LEU A 134 -2.53 -8.28 23.59
C LEU A 134 -1.13 -8.83 23.93
N PHE A 135 -0.17 -8.69 23.02
CA PHE A 135 1.11 -9.37 23.12
C PHE A 135 2.28 -8.47 23.55
N VAL A 136 2.17 -7.15 23.38
CA VAL A 136 3.27 -6.24 23.70
C VAL A 136 3.18 -5.77 25.15
N LYS A 137 4.14 -6.23 25.95
CA LYS A 137 4.30 -5.76 27.35
C LYS A 137 5.22 -4.54 27.36
N VAL A 138 4.70 -3.41 27.79
CA VAL A 138 5.47 -2.17 27.97
C VAL A 138 5.91 -2.08 29.42
N SER A 139 7.20 -1.85 29.67
CA SER A 139 7.73 -1.61 31.02
C SER A 139 7.16 -0.32 31.59
N SER A 140 6.64 -0.38 32.80
CA SER A 140 5.92 0.74 33.44
C SER A 140 6.84 1.91 33.85
N GLU A 141 8.15 1.79 33.70
CA GLU A 141 9.13 2.76 34.20
C GLU A 141 9.27 4.05 33.37
N GLY A 142 8.72 4.07 32.14
CA GLY A 142 8.83 5.21 31.21
C GLY A 142 7.57 6.08 31.09
N GLN A 143 6.58 5.91 31.95
CA GLN A 143 5.37 6.75 31.94
C GLN A 143 5.62 8.10 32.59
N SER A 144 6.32 9.00 31.88
CA SER A 144 6.22 10.42 32.18
C SER A 144 4.78 10.85 31.90
N GLN A 145 4.07 11.19 32.97
CA GLN A 145 2.78 11.86 32.90
C GLN A 145 2.98 13.29 32.36
N ASP A 146 3.21 13.45 31.06
CA ASP A 146 2.90 14.70 30.40
C ASP A 146 1.38 14.75 30.25
N GLN A 147 0.72 15.17 31.34
CA GLN A 147 -0.68 15.57 31.38
C GLN A 147 -0.83 16.96 30.77
N ASP A 148 -0.35 17.16 29.55
CA ASP A 148 -0.78 18.29 28.77
C ASP A 148 -2.20 18.02 28.24
N ASP A 149 -3.09 18.96 28.50
CA ASP A 149 -4.49 18.88 28.11
C ASP A 149 -4.67 18.43 26.65
N LEU A 150 -5.60 17.50 26.45
CA LEU A 150 -6.02 17.03 25.14
C LEU A 150 -6.63 18.22 24.36
N GLU A 151 -5.86 18.85 23.50
CA GLU A 151 -6.37 19.82 22.54
C GLU A 151 -7.09 19.09 21.38
N VAL A 152 -8.25 18.49 21.68
CA VAL A 152 -9.11 17.84 20.68
C VAL A 152 -9.32 18.70 19.42
N PRO A 153 -9.51 20.04 19.53
CA PRO A 153 -9.63 20.89 18.35
C PRO A 153 -8.39 20.90 17.46
N ARG A 154 -7.20 20.80 18.05
CA ARG A 154 -5.94 20.75 17.31
C ARG A 154 -5.76 19.42 16.57
N LEU A 155 -6.17 18.32 17.21
CA LEU A 155 -6.18 17.00 16.61
C LEU A 155 -7.12 16.96 15.39
N ILE A 156 -8.36 17.42 15.52
CA ILE A 156 -9.33 17.49 14.44
C ILE A 156 -8.80 18.37 13.30
N ARG A 157 -8.25 19.54 13.60
CA ARG A 157 -7.72 20.46 12.60
C ARG A 157 -6.54 19.87 11.82
N SER A 158 -5.76 18.99 12.42
CA SER A 158 -4.62 18.33 11.77
C SER A 158 -5.03 17.10 10.96
N LEU A 159 -6.06 16.38 11.40
CA LEU A 159 -6.57 15.16 10.75
C LEU A 159 -7.54 15.45 9.61
N LEU A 160 -8.43 16.41 9.80
CA LEU A 160 -9.54 16.67 8.88
C LEU A 160 -9.10 16.92 7.42
N PRO A 161 -8.07 17.78 7.13
CA PRO A 161 -7.69 18.06 5.75
C PRO A 161 -7.15 16.84 4.98
N PRO A 162 -6.19 16.05 5.52
CA PRO A 162 -5.74 14.84 4.84
C PRO A 162 -6.85 13.81 4.64
N PHE A 163 -7.70 13.60 5.66
CA PHE A 163 -8.84 12.69 5.54
C PHE A 163 -9.86 13.15 4.50
N ALA A 164 -10.23 14.42 4.53
CA ALA A 164 -11.15 14.96 3.53
C ALA A 164 -10.60 14.77 2.12
N LEU A 165 -9.29 14.97 1.92
CA LEU A 165 -8.66 14.76 0.63
C LEU A 165 -8.72 13.29 0.19
N ILE A 166 -8.40 12.34 1.09
CA ILE A 166 -8.50 10.90 0.82
C ILE A 166 -9.95 10.55 0.45
N PHE A 167 -10.93 11.01 1.20
CA PHE A 167 -12.35 10.76 0.92
C PHE A 167 -12.81 11.35 -0.41
N ILE A 168 -12.35 12.55 -0.77
CA ILE A 168 -12.68 13.17 -2.05
C ILE A 168 -12.08 12.37 -3.21
N VAL A 169 -10.79 12.03 -3.13
CA VAL A 169 -10.09 11.26 -4.16
C VAL A 169 -10.70 9.87 -4.32
N LEU A 170 -10.76 9.11 -3.24
CA LEU A 170 -11.30 7.75 -3.25
C LEU A 170 -12.78 7.73 -3.61
N GLY A 171 -13.57 8.63 -3.04
CA GLY A 171 -14.99 8.77 -3.33
C GLY A 171 -15.27 9.11 -4.79
N SER A 172 -14.45 9.96 -5.42
CA SER A 172 -14.59 10.29 -6.85
C SER A 172 -14.33 9.09 -7.77
N ILE A 173 -13.37 8.22 -7.40
CA ILE A 173 -13.06 7.00 -8.14
C ILE A 173 -14.17 5.95 -7.96
N ILE A 174 -14.57 5.67 -6.71
CA ILE A 174 -15.59 4.67 -6.39
C ILE A 174 -16.96 5.03 -6.98
N SER A 175 -17.31 6.32 -6.98
CA SER A 175 -18.57 6.79 -7.59
C SER A 175 -18.54 6.85 -9.12
N GLY A 176 -17.37 6.58 -9.75
CA GLY A 176 -17.20 6.63 -11.20
C GLY A 176 -17.22 8.06 -11.78
N ILE A 177 -17.11 9.09 -10.93
CA ILE A 177 -17.10 10.50 -11.38
C ILE A 177 -15.76 10.85 -12.01
N ALA A 178 -14.67 10.29 -11.49
CA ALA A 178 -13.32 10.51 -11.98
C ALA A 178 -12.57 9.19 -12.19
N SER A 179 -11.78 9.11 -13.26
CA SER A 179 -10.80 8.06 -13.43
C SER A 179 -9.68 8.17 -12.37
N PRO A 180 -8.91 7.12 -12.10
CA PRO A 180 -7.78 7.19 -11.16
C PRO A 180 -6.79 8.30 -11.49
N THR A 181 -6.54 8.56 -12.77
CA THR A 181 -5.63 9.63 -13.24
C THR A 181 -6.19 11.02 -12.94
N GLU A 182 -7.48 11.25 -13.20
CA GLU A 182 -8.15 12.54 -12.89
C GLU A 182 -8.21 12.77 -11.39
N ALA A 183 -8.55 11.73 -10.62
CA ALA A 183 -8.59 11.78 -9.16
C ALA A 183 -7.20 12.07 -8.56
N ALA A 184 -6.12 11.54 -9.14
CA ALA A 184 -4.75 11.87 -8.75
C ALA A 184 -4.45 13.36 -8.98
N GLY A 185 -4.92 13.95 -10.08
CA GLY A 185 -4.84 15.39 -10.34
C GLY A 185 -5.58 16.22 -9.28
N ILE A 186 -6.79 15.82 -8.91
CA ILE A 186 -7.57 16.43 -7.81
C ILE A 186 -6.80 16.31 -6.48
N GLY A 187 -6.22 15.14 -6.22
CA GLY A 187 -5.39 14.88 -5.04
C GLY A 187 -4.17 15.80 -4.96
N ALA A 188 -3.46 15.98 -6.07
CA ALA A 188 -2.30 16.86 -6.16
C ALA A 188 -2.69 18.33 -5.90
N LEU A 189 -3.76 18.82 -6.52
CA LEU A 189 -4.29 20.16 -6.29
C LEU A 189 -4.74 20.34 -4.85
N GLY A 190 -5.45 19.38 -4.28
CA GLY A 190 -5.90 19.42 -2.89
C GLY A 190 -4.72 19.44 -1.90
N ALA A 191 -3.68 18.64 -2.13
CA ALA A 191 -2.46 18.64 -1.31
C ALA A 191 -1.74 20.00 -1.38
N MET A 192 -1.66 20.61 -2.57
CA MET A 192 -1.10 21.97 -2.73
C MET A 192 -1.93 23.01 -1.98
N LEU A 193 -3.27 22.95 -2.03
CA LEU A 193 -4.15 23.86 -1.30
C LEU A 193 -3.99 23.71 0.22
N ILE A 194 -3.88 22.48 0.73
CA ILE A 194 -3.62 22.21 2.15
C ILE A 194 -2.26 22.77 2.57
N ALA A 195 -1.22 22.56 1.77
CA ALA A 195 0.11 23.08 2.05
C ALA A 195 0.15 24.62 2.02
N TRP A 196 -0.58 25.22 1.09
CA TRP A 196 -0.72 26.66 0.97
C TRP A 196 -1.46 27.28 2.16
N SER A 197 -2.62 26.71 2.51
CA SER A 197 -3.41 27.17 3.68
C SER A 197 -2.66 27.02 5.01
N SER A 198 -1.72 26.07 5.07
CA SER A 198 -0.84 25.85 6.24
C SER A 198 0.42 26.71 6.21
N GLY A 199 0.61 27.55 5.20
CA GLY A 199 1.79 28.41 5.04
C GLY A 199 3.10 27.65 4.74
N LYS A 200 3.00 26.36 4.36
CA LYS A 200 4.14 25.46 4.12
C LYS A 200 4.48 25.31 2.62
N LEU A 201 3.66 25.87 1.73
CA LEU A 201 3.93 25.83 0.29
C LEU A 201 4.94 26.92 -0.09
N SER A 202 6.13 26.50 -0.47
CA SER A 202 7.16 27.38 -1.02
C SER A 202 7.61 26.90 -2.41
N GLY A 203 8.22 27.78 -3.20
CA GLY A 203 8.79 27.38 -4.50
C GLY A 203 9.83 26.26 -4.40
N GLY A 204 10.58 26.22 -3.29
CA GLY A 204 11.53 25.15 -2.98
C GLY A 204 10.83 23.79 -2.75
N VAL A 205 9.77 23.78 -1.96
CA VAL A 205 8.97 22.57 -1.69
C VAL A 205 8.33 22.04 -2.98
N LEU A 206 7.76 22.93 -3.80
CA LEU A 206 7.15 22.53 -5.07
C LEU A 206 8.18 21.97 -6.03
N LYS A 207 9.35 22.61 -6.16
CA LYS A 207 10.45 22.12 -7.00
C LYS A 207 10.94 20.74 -6.56
N GLU A 208 11.10 20.53 -5.25
CA GLU A 208 11.55 19.26 -4.71
C GLU A 208 10.48 18.16 -4.92
N ALA A 209 9.20 18.44 -4.65
CA ALA A 209 8.11 17.53 -4.92
C ALA A 209 8.06 17.12 -6.40
N THR A 210 8.14 18.10 -7.32
CA THR A 210 8.16 17.83 -8.76
C THR A 210 9.37 16.98 -9.17
N ARG A 211 10.55 17.28 -8.62
CA ARG A 211 11.77 16.51 -8.88
C ARG A 211 11.65 15.07 -8.41
N GLN A 212 11.17 14.85 -7.18
CA GLN A 212 10.97 13.51 -6.64
C GLN A 212 9.94 12.73 -7.46
N THR A 213 8.84 13.35 -7.85
CA THR A 213 7.84 12.75 -8.73
C THR A 213 8.46 12.35 -10.06
N ALA A 214 9.26 13.21 -10.68
CA ALA A 214 9.94 12.90 -11.94
C ALA A 214 10.89 11.70 -11.80
N PHE A 215 11.67 11.61 -10.73
CA PHE A 215 12.56 10.47 -10.47
C PHE A 215 11.78 9.16 -10.33
N ILE A 216 10.73 9.15 -9.48
CA ILE A 216 9.91 7.95 -9.27
C ILE A 216 9.24 7.54 -10.58
N THR A 217 8.64 8.47 -11.30
CA THR A 217 7.99 8.19 -12.58
C THR A 217 8.97 7.62 -13.59
N THR A 218 10.17 8.20 -13.73
CA THR A 218 11.21 7.70 -14.64
C THR A 218 11.65 6.29 -14.27
N MET A 219 11.83 6.01 -12.97
CA MET A 219 12.17 4.67 -12.46
C MET A 219 11.10 3.65 -12.83
N VAL A 220 9.83 3.98 -12.58
CA VAL A 220 8.70 3.10 -12.90
C VAL A 220 8.62 2.81 -14.40
N PHE A 221 8.76 3.83 -15.26
CA PHE A 221 8.78 3.61 -16.72
C PHE A 221 9.96 2.78 -17.20
N LEU A 222 11.15 2.93 -16.60
CA LEU A 222 12.31 2.12 -16.94
C LEU A 222 12.07 0.64 -16.61
N ILE A 223 11.52 0.36 -15.42
CA ILE A 223 11.16 -1.00 -15.00
C ILE A 223 10.10 -1.58 -15.93
N LEU A 224 9.07 -0.81 -16.27
CA LEU A 224 7.99 -1.24 -17.16
C LEU A 224 8.50 -1.59 -18.57
N ILE A 225 9.40 -0.78 -19.14
CA ILE A 225 10.02 -1.06 -20.44
C ILE A 225 10.84 -2.36 -20.35
N GLY A 226 11.68 -2.50 -19.34
CA GLY A 226 12.49 -3.71 -19.15
C GLY A 226 11.63 -4.95 -18.96
N ALA A 227 10.59 -4.88 -18.13
CA ALA A 227 9.65 -5.95 -17.88
C ALA A 227 8.84 -6.34 -19.13
N SER A 228 8.47 -5.36 -19.94
CA SER A 228 7.75 -5.60 -21.21
C SER A 228 8.63 -6.35 -22.21
N ILE A 229 9.90 -5.96 -22.34
CA ILE A 229 10.87 -6.66 -23.20
C ILE A 229 11.09 -8.08 -22.68
N PHE A 230 11.32 -8.24 -21.37
CA PHE A 230 11.49 -9.55 -20.75
C PHE A 230 10.28 -10.46 -20.99
N SER A 231 9.07 -9.97 -20.75
CA SER A 231 7.82 -10.71 -20.94
C SER A 231 7.62 -11.12 -22.39
N LEU A 232 7.96 -10.24 -23.36
CA LEU A 232 7.88 -10.54 -24.77
C LEU A 232 8.84 -11.67 -25.17
N VAL A 233 10.09 -11.60 -24.73
CA VAL A 233 11.11 -12.63 -25.00
C VAL A 233 10.73 -13.95 -24.34
N PHE A 234 10.30 -13.90 -23.07
CA PHE A 234 9.88 -15.08 -22.30
C PHE A 234 8.76 -15.84 -23.03
N ARG A 235 7.73 -15.12 -23.49
CA ARG A 235 6.63 -15.70 -24.26
C ARG A 235 7.08 -16.25 -25.60
N GLY A 236 7.91 -15.48 -26.32
CA GLY A 236 8.45 -15.90 -27.62
C GLY A 236 9.30 -17.17 -27.56
N LEU A 237 9.86 -17.49 -26.39
CA LEU A 237 10.62 -18.72 -26.12
C LEU A 237 9.75 -19.87 -25.55
N GLY A 238 8.42 -19.72 -25.51
CA GLY A 238 7.53 -20.77 -25.00
C GLY A 238 7.45 -20.81 -23.47
N GLY A 239 7.77 -19.71 -22.78
CA GLY A 239 7.77 -19.66 -21.32
C GLY A 239 6.39 -19.86 -20.70
N GLU A 240 5.32 -19.45 -21.41
CA GLU A 240 3.94 -19.66 -20.94
C GLU A 240 3.56 -21.14 -20.91
N GLU A 241 3.99 -21.92 -21.89
CA GLU A 241 3.79 -23.37 -21.94
C GLU A 241 4.48 -24.05 -20.76
N ILE A 242 5.72 -23.65 -20.45
CA ILE A 242 6.48 -24.19 -19.31
C ILE A 242 5.74 -23.90 -18.00
N ILE A 243 5.26 -22.67 -17.79
CA ILE A 243 4.49 -22.31 -16.57
C ILE A 243 3.19 -23.12 -16.51
N ASN A 244 2.48 -23.28 -17.62
CA ASN A 244 1.27 -24.11 -17.67
C ASN A 244 1.57 -25.57 -17.30
N GLU A 245 2.64 -26.16 -17.81
CA GLU A 245 3.04 -27.52 -17.47
C GLU A 245 3.36 -27.66 -15.98
N ILE A 246 4.13 -26.71 -15.41
CA ILE A 246 4.46 -26.70 -13.99
C ILE A 246 3.20 -26.59 -13.16
N PHE A 247 2.28 -25.66 -13.45
CA PHE A 247 1.08 -25.45 -12.65
C PHE A 247 0.11 -26.64 -12.74
N ASN A 248 0.00 -27.26 -13.91
CA ASN A 248 -0.82 -28.45 -14.08
C ASN A 248 -0.22 -29.69 -13.39
N ALA A 249 1.09 -29.76 -13.20
CA ALA A 249 1.74 -30.85 -12.48
C ALA A 249 1.62 -30.73 -10.96
N ILE A 250 1.26 -29.54 -10.43
CA ILE A 250 1.13 -29.32 -8.98
C ILE A 250 -0.18 -29.93 -8.48
N PRO A 251 -0.14 -30.76 -7.40
CA PRO A 251 -1.35 -31.27 -6.79
C PRO A 251 -2.16 -30.13 -6.14
N GLY A 252 -3.49 -30.19 -6.26
CA GLY A 252 -4.39 -29.20 -5.69
C GLY A 252 -4.90 -28.15 -6.71
N GLY A 253 -4.54 -28.27 -7.99
CA GLY A 253 -5.06 -27.41 -9.07
C GLY A 253 -4.75 -25.93 -8.81
N LEU A 254 -5.76 -25.05 -8.98
CA LEU A 254 -5.61 -23.61 -8.77
C LEU A 254 -5.06 -23.25 -7.38
N PHE A 255 -5.51 -23.95 -6.33
CA PHE A 255 -5.03 -23.67 -4.96
C PHE A 255 -3.55 -23.99 -4.81
N GLY A 256 -3.08 -25.13 -5.36
CA GLY A 256 -1.66 -25.50 -5.32
C GLY A 256 -0.79 -24.53 -6.11
N ALA A 257 -1.23 -24.13 -7.32
CA ALA A 257 -0.55 -23.14 -8.14
C ALA A 257 -0.48 -21.78 -7.43
N MET A 258 -1.57 -21.34 -6.83
CA MET A 258 -1.61 -20.09 -6.07
C MET A 258 -0.69 -20.12 -4.86
N LEU A 259 -0.66 -21.22 -4.10
CA LEU A 259 0.25 -21.37 -2.97
C LEU A 259 1.73 -21.27 -3.40
N LEU A 260 2.09 -21.91 -4.52
CA LEU A 260 3.45 -21.82 -5.07
C LEU A 260 3.80 -20.36 -5.42
N VAL A 261 2.87 -19.66 -6.11
CA VAL A 261 3.08 -18.25 -6.50
C VAL A 261 3.23 -17.38 -5.26
N MET A 262 2.39 -17.56 -4.24
CA MET A 262 2.48 -16.79 -3.00
C MET A 262 3.80 -17.02 -2.26
N VAL A 263 4.28 -18.27 -2.20
CA VAL A 263 5.60 -18.58 -1.61
C VAL A 263 6.72 -17.93 -2.43
N MET A 264 6.63 -17.99 -3.75
CA MET A 264 7.61 -17.35 -4.64
C MET A 264 7.62 -15.82 -4.46
N VAL A 265 6.47 -15.18 -4.47
CA VAL A 265 6.33 -13.72 -4.26
C VAL A 265 6.84 -13.33 -2.87
N PHE A 266 6.52 -14.11 -1.84
CA PHE A 266 7.03 -13.90 -0.49
C PHE A 266 8.57 -13.94 -0.46
N LEU A 267 9.20 -14.91 -1.10
CA LEU A 267 10.67 -15.01 -1.16
C LEU A 267 11.29 -13.88 -1.99
N LEU A 268 10.68 -13.52 -3.10
CA LEU A 268 11.13 -12.41 -3.95
C LEU A 268 11.02 -11.06 -3.22
N GLY A 269 10.02 -10.89 -2.38
CA GLY A 269 9.79 -9.66 -1.60
C GLY A 269 10.90 -9.32 -0.59
N PHE A 270 11.82 -10.25 -0.30
CA PHE A 270 13.05 -9.93 0.46
C PHE A 270 14.11 -9.21 -0.38
N ILE A 271 14.00 -9.24 -1.72
CA ILE A 271 15.03 -8.74 -2.64
C ILE A 271 14.46 -7.67 -3.56
N LEU A 272 13.24 -7.90 -4.09
CA LEU A 272 12.57 -7.05 -5.06
C LEU A 272 11.51 -6.17 -4.38
N ASP A 273 11.34 -4.95 -4.90
CA ASP A 273 10.23 -4.10 -4.51
C ASP A 273 8.91 -4.56 -5.16
N PHE A 274 7.81 -4.13 -4.60
CA PHE A 274 6.46 -4.44 -5.08
C PHE A 274 6.28 -4.08 -6.58
N ILE A 275 6.79 -2.94 -7.02
CA ILE A 275 6.69 -2.48 -8.41
C ILE A 275 7.34 -3.49 -9.35
N GLU A 276 8.53 -3.98 -9.01
CA GLU A 276 9.26 -4.97 -9.80
C GLU A 276 8.52 -6.31 -9.87
N ILE A 277 8.00 -6.78 -8.72
CA ILE A 277 7.21 -8.01 -8.66
C ILE A 277 5.97 -7.86 -9.54
N SER A 278 5.25 -6.74 -9.44
CA SER A 278 4.04 -6.50 -10.22
C SER A 278 4.29 -6.49 -11.73
N PHE A 279 5.38 -5.89 -12.19
CA PHE A 279 5.67 -5.80 -13.62
C PHE A 279 6.38 -7.02 -14.21
N VAL A 280 7.05 -7.85 -13.39
CA VAL A 280 7.76 -9.03 -13.88
C VAL A 280 6.98 -10.30 -13.62
N VAL A 281 6.57 -10.54 -12.37
CA VAL A 281 5.95 -11.82 -11.96
C VAL A 281 4.51 -11.90 -12.45
N VAL A 282 3.72 -10.85 -12.24
CA VAL A 282 2.29 -10.88 -12.55
C VAL A 282 1.98 -11.11 -14.03
N PRO A 283 2.68 -10.49 -15.00
CA PRO A 283 2.46 -10.80 -16.43
C PRO A 283 2.81 -12.24 -16.83
N ILE A 284 3.65 -12.91 -16.06
CA ILE A 284 4.05 -14.30 -16.31
C ILE A 284 3.04 -15.28 -15.74
N VAL A 285 2.70 -15.13 -14.46
CA VAL A 285 1.86 -16.10 -13.74
C VAL A 285 0.37 -15.76 -13.84
N GLY A 286 0.03 -14.48 -13.97
CA GLY A 286 -1.34 -13.98 -13.96
C GLY A 286 -2.23 -14.59 -15.05
N PRO A 287 -1.82 -14.56 -16.35
CA PRO A 287 -2.62 -15.14 -17.42
C PRO A 287 -2.91 -16.63 -17.20
N VAL A 288 -1.92 -17.38 -16.72
CA VAL A 288 -2.04 -18.82 -16.46
C VAL A 288 -3.00 -19.11 -15.30
N LEU A 289 -2.85 -18.40 -14.16
CA LEU A 289 -3.75 -18.54 -13.01
C LEU A 289 -5.19 -18.18 -13.36
N MET A 290 -5.39 -17.12 -14.15
CA MET A 290 -6.73 -16.72 -14.62
C MET A 290 -7.31 -17.74 -15.61
N ALA A 291 -6.49 -18.34 -16.48
CA ALA A 291 -6.93 -19.43 -17.35
C ALA A 291 -7.30 -20.68 -16.57
N MET A 292 -6.69 -20.93 -15.39
CA MET A 292 -7.06 -21.98 -14.45
C MET A 292 -8.34 -21.65 -13.65
N GLY A 293 -8.93 -20.46 -13.83
CA GLY A 293 -10.17 -20.02 -13.19
C GLY A 293 -10.01 -19.09 -11.99
N ALA A 294 -8.83 -18.50 -11.77
CA ALA A 294 -8.67 -17.49 -10.74
C ALA A 294 -9.49 -16.23 -11.07
N ASP A 295 -10.24 -15.72 -10.08
CA ASP A 295 -10.89 -14.42 -10.21
C ASP A 295 -9.82 -13.31 -10.21
N PRO A 296 -9.87 -12.37 -11.17
CA PRO A 296 -8.85 -11.33 -11.28
C PRO A 296 -8.77 -10.39 -10.09
N LEU A 297 -9.91 -10.05 -9.46
CA LEU A 297 -9.94 -9.16 -8.29
C LEU A 297 -9.36 -9.87 -7.07
N TRP A 298 -9.76 -11.14 -6.88
CA TRP A 298 -9.20 -11.97 -5.82
C TRP A 298 -7.69 -12.13 -5.97
N LEU A 299 -7.21 -12.43 -7.19
CA LEU A 299 -5.78 -12.54 -7.47
C LEU A 299 -5.05 -11.22 -7.17
N GLY A 300 -5.65 -10.09 -7.56
CA GLY A 300 -5.08 -8.76 -7.28
C GLY A 300 -4.91 -8.47 -5.80
N ILE A 301 -5.91 -8.81 -4.99
CA ILE A 301 -5.83 -8.60 -3.53
C ILE A 301 -4.85 -9.58 -2.86
N MET A 302 -4.73 -10.80 -3.36
CA MET A 302 -3.77 -11.78 -2.83
C MET A 302 -2.32 -11.39 -3.14
N LEU A 303 -2.08 -10.69 -4.25
CA LEU A 303 -0.75 -10.23 -4.66
C LEU A 303 -0.36 -8.87 -4.04
N ALA A 304 -1.35 -8.06 -3.61
CA ALA A 304 -1.14 -6.78 -2.94
C ALA A 304 -0.80 -6.93 -1.44
#